data_540ab676ac6bb3a2a0b9a8ea84c8a9af
#
_entry.id   540ab676ac6bb3a2a0b9a8ea84c8a9af
#
_cell.length_a   1.000
_cell.length_b   1.000
_cell.length_c   1.000
_cell.angle_alpha   90.00
_cell.angle_beta   90.00
_cell.angle_gamma   90.00
#
_symmetry.space_group_name_H-M   'P 1'
#
loop_
_entity.id
_entity.type
_entity.pdbx_description
1 polymer ?
#
loop_
_entity_poly.entity_id
_entity_poly.type
_entity_poly.pdbx_seq_one_letter_code
_entity_poly.pdbx_strand_id
1 'polypeptide(L)'
;MWVEKRADDNYKFIERYKDPLTGNLRKVSIFFEKNTNSTRKKAQMALEKEIHQRLAKIQDGTIKEGITLGQVIEEWEPIYKQQVRSTTWQSYLVAKKHIEKYIGNDVQVSKITPKYLIHIYEDMLYKHGYNNPTVKSVEFKMNNILRFAFRRDYIANQLPKLLPVEWKKNKANDVGKKFLDQDELPYVLSEIEKLNPLYEQIFDWQYLTGMRIGEVLALRVKDIKKKSGIYYASVSGTLDYSANKVSEYVRQPMPKNDSSFRDVKLSSDALEIYKHRKKGKHKDDFLFQDNHQWFTFTRLNASLRKVKHDLKLDKQLTTHTFRHTHVSKLAELGMPLYIIQDRVGHKDAETTREVYLHVTQNARKKYDDLLDKL
;
A
#
# COMPACT_ATOMS: atom_id res chain seq x y z
N MET A 1 -5.70 5.30 -55.88
CA MET A 1 -4.33 5.15 -56.47
C MET A 1 -4.17 6.11 -57.66
N TRP A 2 -3.02 6.80 -57.79
CA TRP A 2 -2.61 7.55 -58.99
C TRP A 2 -1.19 7.21 -59.37
N VAL A 3 -0.79 7.62 -60.58
CA VAL A 3 0.50 7.21 -61.17
C VAL A 3 1.24 8.47 -61.64
N GLU A 4 2.50 8.53 -61.29
CA GLU A 4 3.44 9.57 -61.73
C GLU A 4 4.54 8.93 -62.61
N LYS A 5 4.79 9.48 -63.82
CA LYS A 5 5.94 9.10 -64.66
C LYS A 5 7.19 9.83 -64.19
N ARG A 6 8.29 9.10 -63.94
CA ARG A 6 9.55 9.67 -63.50
C ARG A 6 10.49 9.90 -64.70
N ALA A 7 11.51 10.67 -64.48
CA ALA A 7 12.55 10.97 -65.45
C ALA A 7 13.39 9.76 -65.90
N ASP A 8 13.38 8.69 -65.07
CA ASP A 8 14.09 7.43 -65.33
C ASP A 8 13.20 6.37 -66.03
N ASP A 9 12.13 6.83 -66.70
CA ASP A 9 11.10 6.03 -67.40
C ASP A 9 10.33 5.03 -66.54
N ASN A 10 10.54 5.02 -65.22
CA ASN A 10 9.75 4.21 -64.28
C ASN A 10 8.46 4.93 -63.92
N TYR A 11 7.45 4.14 -63.51
CA TYR A 11 6.13 4.62 -63.05
C TYR A 11 6.02 4.41 -61.55
N LYS A 12 5.75 5.52 -60.82
CA LYS A 12 5.48 5.56 -59.41
C LYS A 12 3.98 5.49 -59.16
N PHE A 13 3.52 4.40 -58.56
CA PHE A 13 2.13 4.20 -58.17
C PHE A 13 2.01 4.64 -56.70
N ILE A 14 1.02 5.47 -56.38
CA ILE A 14 0.88 6.11 -55.08
C ILE A 14 -0.58 5.93 -54.60
N GLU A 15 -0.72 5.59 -53.28
CA GLU A 15 -1.99 5.54 -52.63
C GLU A 15 -1.95 6.34 -51.32
N ARG A 16 -3.09 6.89 -50.90
CA ARG A 16 -3.22 7.60 -49.62
C ARG A 16 -3.98 6.74 -48.64
N TYR A 17 -3.56 6.81 -47.39
CA TYR A 17 -4.33 6.28 -46.27
C TYR A 17 -4.37 7.28 -45.12
N LYS A 18 -5.39 7.20 -44.28
CA LYS A 18 -5.50 8.02 -43.08
C LYS A 18 -4.75 7.33 -41.96
N ASP A 19 -3.74 8.01 -41.40
CA ASP A 19 -3.00 7.53 -40.24
C ASP A 19 -3.91 7.60 -38.99
N PRO A 20 -4.25 6.49 -38.33
CA PRO A 20 -5.19 6.48 -37.21
C PRO A 20 -4.65 7.18 -35.96
N LEU A 21 -3.32 7.34 -35.81
CA LEU A 21 -2.71 8.03 -34.67
C LEU A 21 -2.75 9.55 -34.81
N THR A 22 -2.53 10.06 -36.02
CA THR A 22 -2.43 11.51 -36.24
C THR A 22 -3.64 12.09 -36.93
N GLY A 23 -4.52 11.27 -37.51
CA GLY A 23 -5.63 11.69 -38.33
C GLY A 23 -5.22 12.23 -39.69
N ASN A 24 -3.94 12.37 -40.00
CA ASN A 24 -3.42 12.94 -41.23
C ASN A 24 -3.36 11.93 -42.36
N LEU A 25 -3.45 12.43 -43.60
CA LEU A 25 -3.27 11.63 -44.81
C LEU A 25 -1.79 11.37 -45.06
N ARG A 26 -1.40 10.09 -45.08
CA ARG A 26 -0.06 9.61 -45.48
C ARG A 26 -0.12 8.96 -46.80
N LYS A 27 1.04 8.89 -47.50
CA LYS A 27 1.19 8.26 -48.80
C LYS A 27 2.10 7.03 -48.70
N VAL A 28 1.74 5.97 -49.46
CA VAL A 28 2.61 4.84 -49.79
C VAL A 28 2.84 4.81 -51.28
N SER A 29 3.98 4.34 -51.73
CA SER A 29 4.30 4.28 -53.17
C SER A 29 5.17 3.08 -53.49
N ILE A 30 4.94 2.53 -54.70
CA ILE A 30 5.75 1.47 -55.29
C ILE A 30 6.13 1.83 -56.72
N PHE A 31 7.12 1.17 -57.26
CA PHE A 31 7.64 1.48 -58.57
C PHE A 31 7.51 0.25 -59.50
N PHE A 32 7.19 0.52 -60.77
CA PHE A 32 7.16 -0.45 -61.83
C PHE A 32 7.72 0.18 -63.11
N GLU A 33 8.36 -0.63 -63.97
CA GLU A 33 8.96 -0.18 -65.24
C GLU A 33 7.89 0.15 -66.29
N LYS A 34 6.67 -0.41 -66.17
CA LYS A 34 5.62 -0.30 -67.19
C LYS A 34 4.29 0.12 -66.54
N ASN A 35 3.50 0.93 -67.24
CA ASN A 35 2.17 1.29 -66.85
C ASN A 35 1.10 0.59 -67.69
N THR A 36 0.93 -0.69 -67.49
CA THR A 36 -0.10 -1.54 -68.14
C THR A 36 -1.23 -1.85 -67.19
N ASN A 37 -2.38 -2.34 -67.72
CA ASN A 37 -3.48 -2.78 -66.83
C ASN A 37 -3.08 -3.89 -65.87
N SER A 38 -2.17 -4.77 -66.28
CA SER A 38 -1.62 -5.83 -65.40
C SER A 38 -0.76 -5.26 -64.29
N THR A 39 0.14 -4.28 -64.61
CA THR A 39 0.99 -3.64 -63.58
C THR A 39 0.19 -2.76 -62.62
N ARG A 40 -0.85 -2.11 -63.10
CA ARG A 40 -1.79 -1.35 -62.22
C ARG A 40 -2.50 -2.24 -61.21
N LYS A 41 -2.99 -3.42 -61.62
CA LYS A 41 -3.56 -4.41 -60.68
C LYS A 41 -2.54 -4.88 -59.65
N LYS A 42 -1.35 -5.22 -60.06
CA LYS A 42 -0.25 -5.64 -59.16
C LYS A 42 0.13 -4.52 -58.19
N ALA A 43 0.23 -3.29 -58.69
CA ALA A 43 0.54 -2.11 -57.89
C ALA A 43 -0.55 -1.87 -56.80
N GLN A 44 -1.82 -1.97 -57.20
CA GLN A 44 -2.93 -1.77 -56.25
C GLN A 44 -2.89 -2.80 -55.13
N MET A 45 -2.76 -4.11 -55.47
CA MET A 45 -2.67 -5.18 -54.46
C MET A 45 -1.47 -4.99 -53.53
N ALA A 46 -0.32 -4.55 -54.04
CA ALA A 46 0.88 -4.34 -53.23
C ALA A 46 0.78 -3.12 -52.36
N LEU A 47 0.15 -2.02 -52.83
CA LEU A 47 -0.13 -0.82 -52.02
C LEU A 47 -1.15 -1.10 -50.91
N GLU A 48 -2.23 -1.82 -51.21
CA GLU A 48 -3.20 -2.25 -50.22
C GLU A 48 -2.58 -3.15 -49.15
N LYS A 49 -1.74 -4.09 -49.55
CA LYS A 49 -0.97 -4.96 -48.64
C LYS A 49 -0.04 -4.14 -47.73
N GLU A 50 0.68 -3.17 -48.29
CA GLU A 50 1.57 -2.29 -47.53
C GLU A 50 0.79 -1.39 -46.56
N ILE A 51 -0.36 -0.84 -47.00
CA ILE A 51 -1.25 -0.07 -46.12
C ILE A 51 -1.78 -0.94 -44.99
N HIS A 52 -2.29 -2.15 -45.30
CA HIS A 52 -2.72 -3.12 -44.31
C HIS A 52 -1.65 -3.46 -43.29
N GLN A 53 -0.43 -3.71 -43.73
CA GLN A 53 0.72 -3.98 -42.86
C GLN A 53 1.07 -2.80 -41.97
N ARG A 54 1.00 -1.56 -42.48
CA ARG A 54 1.23 -0.34 -41.67
C ARG A 54 0.13 -0.08 -40.65
N LEU A 55 -1.12 -0.29 -41.04
CA LEU A 55 -2.28 -0.14 -40.15
C LEU A 55 -2.29 -1.25 -39.08
N ALA A 56 -1.99 -2.47 -39.44
CA ALA A 56 -1.84 -3.57 -38.49
C ALA A 56 -0.74 -3.32 -37.45
N LYS A 57 0.43 -2.76 -37.87
CA LYS A 57 1.49 -2.33 -36.93
C LYS A 57 1.09 -1.20 -35.98
N ILE A 58 0.07 -0.44 -36.33
CA ILE A 58 -0.47 0.65 -35.51
C ILE A 58 -1.61 0.16 -34.61
N GLN A 59 -2.44 -0.76 -35.10
CA GLN A 59 -3.59 -1.33 -34.38
C GLN A 59 -3.23 -2.54 -33.50
N ASP A 60 -2.34 -3.39 -33.99
CA ASP A 60 -1.74 -4.47 -33.20
C ASP A 60 -0.30 -4.05 -32.83
N GLY A 61 -0.13 -3.52 -31.61
CA GLY A 61 1.15 -3.70 -30.97
C GLY A 61 1.49 -5.18 -31.12
N THR A 62 2.53 -5.50 -31.90
CA THR A 62 2.96 -6.88 -32.06
C THR A 62 3.29 -7.41 -30.68
N ILE A 63 2.41 -8.28 -30.15
CA ILE A 63 2.64 -8.92 -28.86
C ILE A 63 3.99 -9.61 -28.96
N LYS A 64 4.91 -9.21 -28.11
CA LYS A 64 6.22 -9.86 -28.03
C LYS A 64 6.02 -11.22 -27.40
N GLU A 65 6.04 -12.25 -28.23
CA GLU A 65 5.90 -13.64 -27.77
C GLU A 65 7.14 -14.09 -26.99
N GLY A 66 6.94 -15.05 -26.10
CA GLY A 66 8.02 -15.71 -25.36
C GLY A 66 8.53 -14.95 -24.14
N ILE A 67 8.04 -13.76 -23.85
CA ILE A 67 8.45 -13.00 -22.65
C ILE A 67 7.97 -13.71 -21.39
N THR A 68 8.91 -14.00 -20.48
CA THR A 68 8.62 -14.66 -19.20
C THR A 68 8.20 -13.67 -18.12
N LEU A 69 7.52 -14.16 -17.10
CA LEU A 69 7.13 -13.35 -15.92
C LEU A 69 8.38 -12.77 -15.23
N GLY A 70 9.46 -13.53 -15.13
CA GLY A 70 10.74 -13.07 -14.57
C GLY A 70 11.30 -11.86 -15.32
N GLN A 71 11.32 -11.90 -16.66
CA GLN A 71 11.77 -10.77 -17.48
C GLN A 71 10.90 -9.52 -17.27
N VAL A 72 9.57 -9.71 -17.19
CA VAL A 72 8.66 -8.58 -16.90
C VAL A 72 8.94 -7.99 -15.50
N ILE A 73 9.18 -8.83 -14.50
CA ILE A 73 9.53 -8.40 -13.16
C ILE A 73 10.85 -7.62 -13.16
N GLU A 74 11.88 -8.11 -13.83
CA GLU A 74 13.20 -7.44 -13.93
C GLU A 74 13.09 -6.03 -14.54
N GLU A 75 12.27 -5.85 -15.56
CA GLU A 75 12.04 -4.54 -16.16
C GLU A 75 11.17 -3.62 -15.27
N TRP A 76 10.20 -4.19 -14.58
CA TRP A 76 9.23 -3.43 -13.78
C TRP A 76 9.79 -2.97 -12.41
N GLU A 77 10.57 -3.81 -11.75
CA GLU A 77 11.08 -3.56 -10.40
C GLU A 77 11.82 -2.23 -10.22
N PRO A 78 12.77 -1.84 -11.10
CA PRO A 78 13.49 -0.57 -10.94
C PRO A 78 12.56 0.64 -10.99
N ILE A 79 11.53 0.58 -11.85
CA ILE A 79 10.53 1.62 -12.01
C ILE A 79 9.62 1.66 -10.77
N TYR A 80 9.11 0.50 -10.36
CA TYR A 80 8.20 0.40 -9.21
C TYR A 80 8.86 0.83 -7.91
N LYS A 81 10.14 0.48 -7.70
CA LYS A 81 10.92 0.87 -6.52
C LYS A 81 11.00 2.39 -6.36
N GLN A 82 11.10 3.14 -7.46
CA GLN A 82 11.14 4.61 -7.43
C GLN A 82 9.77 5.25 -7.19
N GLN A 83 8.68 4.54 -7.46
CA GLN A 83 7.30 5.04 -7.35
C GLN A 83 6.69 4.84 -5.97
N VAL A 84 7.26 3.94 -5.15
CA VAL A 84 6.64 3.54 -3.89
C VAL A 84 7.53 3.84 -2.69
N ARG A 85 6.91 3.96 -1.52
CA ARG A 85 7.63 4.07 -0.25
C ARG A 85 8.33 2.74 0.07
N SER A 86 9.41 2.81 0.87
CA SER A 86 10.21 1.66 1.33
C SER A 86 9.35 0.55 1.96
N THR A 87 8.38 0.89 2.79
CA THR A 87 7.44 -0.08 3.40
C THR A 87 6.60 -0.83 2.35
N THR A 88 6.15 -0.13 1.31
CA THR A 88 5.42 -0.73 0.18
C THR A 88 6.33 -1.64 -0.65
N TRP A 89 7.58 -1.25 -0.81
CA TRP A 89 8.60 -2.05 -1.45
C TRP A 89 8.88 -3.34 -0.67
N GLN A 90 9.06 -3.27 0.65
CA GLN A 90 9.21 -4.46 1.50
C GLN A 90 8.00 -5.40 1.41
N SER A 91 6.78 -4.85 1.42
CA SER A 91 5.56 -5.64 1.21
C SER A 91 5.56 -6.33 -0.16
N TYR A 92 6.09 -5.68 -1.19
CA TYR A 92 6.25 -6.29 -2.51
C TYR A 92 7.25 -7.44 -2.48
N LEU A 93 8.42 -7.29 -1.84
CA LEU A 93 9.42 -8.35 -1.76
C LEU A 93 8.88 -9.62 -1.08
N VAL A 94 7.98 -9.47 -0.11
CA VAL A 94 7.26 -10.62 0.49
C VAL A 94 6.31 -11.26 -0.52
N ALA A 95 5.52 -10.47 -1.23
CA ALA A 95 4.60 -10.98 -2.25
C ALA A 95 5.36 -11.62 -3.44
N LYS A 96 6.50 -11.04 -3.85
CA LYS A 96 7.39 -11.58 -4.89
C LYS A 96 7.79 -13.02 -4.60
N LYS A 97 8.22 -13.34 -3.37
CA LYS A 97 8.56 -14.71 -2.98
C LYS A 97 7.41 -15.70 -3.19
N HIS A 98 6.17 -15.24 -2.97
CA HIS A 98 5.00 -16.07 -3.24
C HIS A 98 4.71 -16.19 -4.75
N ILE A 99 4.86 -15.11 -5.52
CA ILE A 99 4.73 -15.12 -6.98
C ILE A 99 5.73 -16.10 -7.58
N GLU A 100 7.00 -15.99 -7.21
CA GLU A 100 8.07 -16.89 -7.68
C GLU A 100 7.82 -18.35 -7.29
N LYS A 101 7.33 -18.59 -6.07
CA LYS A 101 7.06 -19.95 -5.57
C LYS A 101 5.87 -20.63 -6.23
N TYR A 102 4.77 -19.91 -6.46
CA TYR A 102 3.49 -20.51 -6.86
C TYR A 102 3.15 -20.29 -8.34
N ILE A 103 3.68 -19.25 -8.98
CA ILE A 103 3.47 -18.97 -10.39
C ILE A 103 4.71 -19.38 -11.21
N GLY A 104 5.91 -19.00 -10.75
CA GLY A 104 7.18 -19.27 -11.40
C GLY A 104 7.64 -18.11 -12.31
N ASN A 105 8.96 -17.90 -12.37
CA ASN A 105 9.57 -16.84 -13.18
C ASN A 105 9.65 -17.19 -14.67
N ASP A 106 9.62 -18.46 -15.03
CA ASP A 106 9.75 -19.01 -16.38
C ASP A 106 8.43 -19.08 -17.15
N VAL A 107 7.30 -18.82 -16.47
CA VAL A 107 5.98 -18.81 -17.11
C VAL A 107 5.90 -17.66 -18.13
N GLN A 108 5.53 -17.96 -19.37
CA GLN A 108 5.26 -16.95 -20.38
C GLN A 108 4.07 -16.07 -19.96
N VAL A 109 4.29 -14.75 -19.85
CA VAL A 109 3.27 -13.83 -19.32
C VAL A 109 2.01 -13.81 -20.19
N SER A 110 2.14 -14.06 -21.52
CA SER A 110 1.02 -14.16 -22.46
C SER A 110 0.12 -15.39 -22.24
N LYS A 111 0.60 -16.40 -21.51
CA LYS A 111 -0.15 -17.60 -21.15
C LYS A 111 -0.86 -17.52 -19.81
N ILE A 112 -0.62 -16.47 -19.04
CA ILE A 112 -1.26 -16.26 -17.75
C ILE A 112 -2.71 -15.81 -17.98
N THR A 113 -3.65 -16.68 -17.62
CA THR A 113 -5.08 -16.41 -17.72
C THR A 113 -5.70 -16.10 -16.35
N PRO A 114 -6.87 -15.42 -16.29
CA PRO A 114 -7.61 -15.25 -15.04
C PRO A 114 -7.87 -16.58 -14.34
N LYS A 115 -8.28 -17.61 -15.07
CA LYS A 115 -8.56 -18.96 -14.53
C LYS A 115 -7.32 -19.57 -13.88
N TYR A 116 -6.14 -19.42 -14.50
CA TYR A 116 -4.88 -19.90 -13.96
C TYR A 116 -4.56 -19.21 -12.61
N LEU A 117 -4.71 -17.89 -12.53
CA LEU A 117 -4.43 -17.15 -11.29
C LEU A 117 -5.44 -17.44 -10.18
N ILE A 118 -6.75 -17.57 -10.51
CA ILE A 118 -7.77 -17.97 -9.54
C ILE A 118 -7.39 -19.29 -8.89
N HIS A 119 -7.05 -20.30 -9.70
CA HIS A 119 -6.67 -21.61 -9.20
C HIS A 119 -5.44 -21.53 -8.24
N ILE A 120 -4.42 -20.76 -8.58
CA ILE A 120 -3.26 -20.56 -7.71
C ILE A 120 -3.65 -19.86 -6.40
N TYR A 121 -4.48 -18.82 -6.45
CA TYR A 121 -4.88 -18.10 -5.24
C TYR A 121 -5.76 -18.97 -4.33
N GLU A 122 -6.64 -19.78 -4.89
CA GLU A 122 -7.42 -20.74 -4.14
C GLU A 122 -6.55 -21.86 -3.55
N ASP A 123 -5.56 -22.35 -4.27
CA ASP A 123 -4.57 -23.31 -3.74
C ASP A 123 -3.77 -22.71 -2.57
N MET A 124 -3.34 -21.45 -2.68
CA MET A 124 -2.69 -20.74 -1.58
C MET A 124 -3.61 -20.66 -0.35
N LEU A 125 -4.89 -20.36 -0.55
CA LEU A 125 -5.87 -20.27 0.54
C LEU A 125 -6.13 -21.63 1.18
N TYR A 126 -6.53 -22.62 0.38
CA TYR A 126 -7.15 -23.84 0.87
C TYR A 126 -6.17 -25.00 1.03
N LYS A 127 -5.18 -25.14 0.14
CA LYS A 127 -4.16 -26.21 0.26
C LYS A 127 -2.98 -25.79 1.12
N HIS A 128 -2.52 -24.52 1.00
CA HIS A 128 -1.35 -24.03 1.73
C HIS A 128 -1.70 -23.21 2.98
N GLY A 129 -2.97 -23.04 3.30
CA GLY A 129 -3.44 -22.46 4.56
C GLY A 129 -3.22 -20.95 4.70
N TYR A 130 -2.85 -20.21 3.65
CA TYR A 130 -2.68 -18.76 3.72
C TYR A 130 -3.99 -18.06 4.08
N ASN A 131 -3.87 -16.88 4.68
CA ASN A 131 -5.02 -16.01 4.98
C ASN A 131 -5.36 -15.10 3.80
N ASN A 132 -6.60 -14.60 3.78
CA ASN A 132 -7.08 -13.69 2.73
C ASN A 132 -6.18 -12.46 2.52
N PRO A 133 -5.71 -11.72 3.55
CA PRO A 133 -4.84 -10.56 3.36
C PRO A 133 -3.54 -10.87 2.63
N THR A 134 -2.91 -12.01 2.92
CA THR A 134 -1.68 -12.43 2.24
C THR A 134 -1.93 -12.68 0.76
N VAL A 135 -2.98 -13.45 0.43
CA VAL A 135 -3.29 -13.76 -0.98
C VAL A 135 -3.76 -12.52 -1.74
N LYS A 136 -4.57 -11.65 -1.13
CA LYS A 136 -4.94 -10.34 -1.72
C LYS A 136 -3.72 -9.46 -1.99
N SER A 137 -2.70 -9.50 -1.14
CA SER A 137 -1.44 -8.79 -1.39
C SER A 137 -0.71 -9.34 -2.61
N VAL A 138 -0.66 -10.66 -2.77
CA VAL A 138 -0.06 -11.31 -3.96
C VAL A 138 -0.85 -10.96 -5.22
N GLU A 139 -2.17 -11.10 -5.19
CA GLU A 139 -3.06 -10.72 -6.29
C GLU A 139 -2.85 -9.26 -6.72
N PHE A 140 -2.84 -8.33 -5.76
CA PHE A 140 -2.63 -6.91 -6.04
C PHE A 140 -1.28 -6.64 -6.73
N LYS A 141 -0.21 -7.28 -6.27
CA LYS A 141 1.12 -7.10 -6.86
C LYS A 141 1.21 -7.75 -8.24
N MET A 142 0.65 -8.94 -8.40
CA MET A 142 0.57 -9.62 -9.69
C MET A 142 -0.21 -8.79 -10.72
N ASN A 143 -1.33 -8.19 -10.32
CA ASN A 143 -2.12 -7.30 -11.18
C ASN A 143 -1.33 -6.06 -11.62
N ASN A 144 -0.43 -5.52 -10.76
CA ASN A 144 0.44 -4.40 -11.14
C ASN A 144 1.49 -4.82 -12.19
N ILE A 145 2.09 -6.01 -12.03
CA ILE A 145 3.05 -6.58 -12.98
C ILE A 145 2.37 -6.82 -14.33
N LEU A 146 1.19 -7.44 -14.34
CA LEU A 146 0.44 -7.71 -15.56
C LEU A 146 -0.06 -6.43 -16.25
N ARG A 147 -0.39 -5.39 -15.47
CA ARG A 147 -0.72 -4.07 -16.04
C ARG A 147 0.50 -3.42 -16.71
N PHE A 148 1.70 -3.64 -16.16
CA PHE A 148 2.93 -3.21 -16.81
C PHE A 148 3.18 -4.01 -18.09
N ALA A 149 3.02 -5.33 -18.05
CA ALA A 149 3.16 -6.20 -19.23
C ALA A 149 2.20 -5.80 -20.37
N PHE A 150 0.94 -5.47 -20.02
CA PHE A 150 -0.04 -4.96 -21.00
C PHE A 150 0.42 -3.64 -21.64
N ARG A 151 0.94 -2.70 -20.87
CA ARG A 151 1.46 -1.42 -21.42
C ARG A 151 2.72 -1.56 -22.26
N ARG A 152 3.38 -2.71 -22.21
CA ARG A 152 4.59 -3.05 -22.98
C ARG A 152 4.30 -3.97 -24.16
N ASP A 153 3.04 -4.24 -24.44
CA ASP A 153 2.57 -5.16 -25.49
C ASP A 153 3.11 -6.61 -25.32
N TYR A 154 3.31 -7.03 -24.04
CA TYR A 154 3.68 -8.41 -23.72
C TYR A 154 2.47 -9.31 -23.56
N ILE A 155 1.29 -8.74 -23.36
CA ILE A 155 -0.01 -9.41 -23.31
C ILE A 155 -1.07 -8.61 -24.07
N ALA A 156 -1.98 -9.31 -24.74
CA ALA A 156 -3.02 -8.70 -25.57
C ALA A 156 -4.13 -8.02 -24.77
N ASN A 157 -4.49 -8.59 -23.63
CA ASN A 157 -5.65 -8.17 -22.85
C ASN A 157 -5.22 -7.84 -21.41
N GLN A 158 -5.76 -6.74 -20.89
CA GLN A 158 -5.66 -6.43 -19.48
C GLN A 158 -6.53 -7.37 -18.68
N LEU A 159 -5.97 -8.01 -17.64
CA LEU A 159 -6.77 -8.85 -16.75
C LEU A 159 -7.80 -8.00 -15.97
N PRO A 160 -8.92 -8.61 -15.56
CA PRO A 160 -9.92 -7.95 -14.73
C PRO A 160 -9.30 -7.37 -13.46
N LYS A 161 -9.84 -6.26 -12.97
CA LYS A 161 -9.38 -5.58 -11.77
C LYS A 161 -9.53 -6.46 -10.52
N LEU A 162 -10.59 -7.25 -10.50
CA LEU A 162 -10.93 -8.20 -9.44
C LEU A 162 -11.16 -9.56 -10.08
N LEU A 163 -10.48 -10.57 -9.58
CA LEU A 163 -10.71 -11.94 -9.95
C LEU A 163 -11.77 -12.54 -9.02
N PRO A 164 -12.70 -13.37 -9.52
CA PRO A 164 -13.73 -14.04 -8.72
C PRO A 164 -13.13 -15.21 -7.93
N VAL A 165 -12.21 -14.91 -7.00
CA VAL A 165 -11.59 -15.89 -6.11
C VAL A 165 -12.55 -16.22 -4.97
N GLU A 166 -12.69 -17.50 -4.65
CA GLU A 166 -13.45 -17.96 -3.48
C GLU A 166 -12.65 -17.67 -2.18
N TRP A 167 -12.91 -16.50 -1.59
CA TRP A 167 -12.25 -16.09 -0.37
C TRP A 167 -12.76 -16.87 0.84
N LYS A 168 -11.84 -17.22 1.76
CA LYS A 168 -12.25 -17.76 3.05
C LYS A 168 -13.22 -16.82 3.75
N LYS A 169 -14.26 -17.39 4.37
CA LYS A 169 -15.12 -16.59 5.26
C LYS A 169 -14.26 -16.02 6.37
N ASN A 170 -14.29 -14.70 6.51
CA ASN A 170 -13.62 -14.06 7.64
C ASN A 170 -14.27 -14.59 8.92
N LYS A 171 -13.48 -15.14 9.85
CA LYS A 171 -13.95 -15.28 11.22
C LYS A 171 -14.38 -13.89 11.68
N ALA A 172 -15.52 -13.79 12.35
CA ALA A 172 -15.96 -12.51 12.90
C ALA A 172 -14.76 -11.87 13.61
N ASN A 173 -14.35 -10.69 13.13
CA ASN A 173 -13.29 -9.93 13.80
C ASN A 173 -13.85 -9.56 15.16
N ASP A 174 -13.39 -10.23 16.19
CA ASP A 174 -13.71 -9.86 17.56
C ASP A 174 -13.02 -8.52 17.84
N VAL A 175 -13.77 -7.44 17.63
CA VAL A 175 -13.29 -6.06 17.79
C VAL A 175 -12.82 -5.85 19.22
N GLY A 176 -13.47 -6.48 20.20
CA GLY A 176 -13.08 -6.44 21.61
C GLY A 176 -11.65 -6.95 21.86
N LYS A 177 -11.12 -7.81 21.00
CA LYS A 177 -9.73 -8.30 21.09
C LYS A 177 -8.69 -7.33 20.53
N LYS A 178 -9.08 -6.24 19.88
CA LYS A 178 -8.17 -5.25 19.27
C LYS A 178 -7.65 -4.20 20.26
N PHE A 179 -8.29 -4.01 21.41
CA PHE A 179 -7.92 -3.02 22.43
C PHE A 179 -7.94 -3.63 23.82
N LEU A 180 -7.27 -2.97 24.76
CA LEU A 180 -7.22 -3.35 26.16
C LEU A 180 -8.37 -2.68 26.92
N ASP A 181 -8.95 -3.41 27.86
CA ASP A 181 -9.92 -2.86 28.81
C ASP A 181 -9.22 -1.97 29.85
N GLN A 182 -10.01 -1.22 30.61
CA GLN A 182 -9.50 -0.24 31.56
C GLN A 182 -8.64 -0.89 32.66
N ASP A 183 -8.97 -2.11 33.04
CA ASP A 183 -8.25 -2.86 34.07
C ASP A 183 -6.99 -3.58 33.51
N GLU A 184 -6.99 -3.93 32.22
CA GLU A 184 -5.87 -4.64 31.58
C GLU A 184 -4.67 -3.74 31.26
N LEU A 185 -4.93 -2.49 30.86
CA LEU A 185 -3.90 -1.56 30.43
C LEU A 185 -2.79 -1.34 31.47
N PRO A 186 -3.09 -1.05 32.77
CA PRO A 186 -2.06 -0.86 33.79
C PRO A 186 -1.18 -2.09 33.98
N TYR A 187 -1.79 -3.30 33.98
CA TYR A 187 -1.03 -4.56 34.10
C TYR A 187 -0.10 -4.75 32.92
N VAL A 188 -0.57 -4.52 31.70
CA VAL A 188 0.24 -4.64 30.49
C VAL A 188 1.42 -3.65 30.50
N LEU A 189 1.18 -2.39 30.86
CA LEU A 189 2.24 -1.37 30.95
C LEU A 189 3.23 -1.74 32.05
N SER A 190 2.81 -2.19 33.23
CA SER A 190 3.71 -2.63 34.31
C SER A 190 4.60 -3.80 33.89
N GLU A 191 4.06 -4.80 33.18
CA GLU A 191 4.90 -5.91 32.68
C GLU A 191 5.88 -5.47 31.57
N ILE A 192 5.50 -4.47 30.74
CA ILE A 192 6.42 -3.90 29.76
C ILE A 192 7.52 -3.09 30.47
N GLU A 193 7.20 -2.34 31.53
CA GLU A 193 8.16 -1.57 32.31
C GLU A 193 9.26 -2.46 32.90
N LYS A 194 8.89 -3.62 33.45
CA LYS A 194 9.83 -4.62 33.97
C LYS A 194 10.82 -5.12 32.91
N LEU A 195 10.39 -5.16 31.63
CA LEU A 195 11.27 -5.54 30.52
C LEU A 195 12.13 -4.39 30.06
N ASN A 196 11.56 -3.20 29.92
CA ASN A 196 12.24 -1.98 29.50
C ASN A 196 11.39 -0.73 29.77
N PRO A 197 11.81 0.16 30.69
CA PRO A 197 11.06 1.38 31.02
C PRO A 197 10.85 2.33 29.82
N LEU A 198 11.77 2.36 28.84
CA LEU A 198 11.57 3.14 27.63
C LEU A 198 10.42 2.61 26.76
N TYR A 199 10.28 1.30 26.67
CA TYR A 199 9.19 0.69 25.89
C TYR A 199 7.82 0.97 26.55
N GLU A 200 7.77 0.92 27.87
CA GLU A 200 6.57 1.32 28.60
C GLU A 200 6.19 2.76 28.27
N GLN A 201 7.11 3.72 28.40
CA GLN A 201 6.85 5.13 28.09
C GLN A 201 6.43 5.38 26.64
N ILE A 202 6.93 4.59 25.69
CA ILE A 202 6.53 4.64 24.28
C ILE A 202 5.07 4.19 24.12
N PHE A 203 4.69 3.08 24.75
CA PHE A 203 3.34 2.55 24.62
C PHE A 203 2.31 3.34 25.42
N ASP A 204 2.69 3.83 26.58
CA ASP A 204 1.84 4.75 27.37
C ASP A 204 1.64 6.07 26.63
N TRP A 205 2.72 6.67 26.07
CA TRP A 205 2.57 7.82 25.18
C TRP A 205 1.63 7.54 24.01
N GLN A 206 1.73 6.35 23.39
CA GLN A 206 0.86 5.96 22.29
C GLN A 206 -0.60 5.86 22.72
N TYR A 207 -0.87 5.30 23.89
CA TYR A 207 -2.19 5.27 24.51
C TYR A 207 -2.69 6.70 24.81
N LEU A 208 -1.91 7.55 25.44
CA LEU A 208 -2.30 8.90 25.84
C LEU A 208 -2.56 9.85 24.64
N THR A 209 -1.91 9.62 23.53
CA THR A 209 -1.96 10.51 22.35
C THR A 209 -2.70 9.94 21.14
N GLY A 210 -2.86 8.62 21.07
CA GLY A 210 -3.41 7.92 19.90
C GLY A 210 -2.51 7.97 18.65
N MET A 211 -1.24 8.37 18.75
CA MET A 211 -0.30 8.44 17.63
C MET A 211 0.05 7.04 17.11
N ARG A 212 0.40 6.93 15.80
CA ARG A 212 0.98 5.70 15.26
C ARG A 212 2.39 5.49 15.81
N ILE A 213 2.82 4.25 15.95
CA ILE A 213 4.16 3.96 16.50
C ILE A 213 5.29 4.67 15.72
N GLY A 214 5.22 4.71 14.40
CA GLY A 214 6.21 5.45 13.59
C GLY A 214 6.18 6.96 13.81
N GLU A 215 5.02 7.54 14.16
CA GLU A 215 4.87 8.95 14.53
C GLU A 215 5.48 9.21 15.91
N VAL A 216 5.23 8.31 16.89
CA VAL A 216 5.81 8.39 18.24
C VAL A 216 7.34 8.34 18.16
N LEU A 217 7.88 7.37 17.43
CA LEU A 217 9.33 7.21 17.28
C LEU A 217 9.98 8.37 16.51
N ALA A 218 9.26 9.05 15.62
CA ALA A 218 9.74 10.20 14.86
C ALA A 218 9.67 11.53 15.63
N LEU A 219 9.07 11.55 16.84
CA LEU A 219 8.83 12.77 17.59
C LEU A 219 10.12 13.31 18.19
N ARG A 220 10.40 14.60 17.95
CA ARG A 220 11.56 15.31 18.51
C ARG A 220 11.14 16.24 19.63
N VAL A 221 12.07 16.64 20.47
CA VAL A 221 11.80 17.59 21.55
C VAL A 221 11.14 18.87 21.03
N LYS A 222 11.59 19.42 19.90
CA LYS A 222 11.01 20.63 19.25
C LYS A 222 9.61 20.46 18.69
N ASP A 223 9.16 19.20 18.48
CA ASP A 223 7.83 18.93 17.95
C ASP A 223 6.77 19.06 19.05
N ILE A 224 7.16 19.20 20.33
CA ILE A 224 6.26 19.57 21.43
C ILE A 224 6.20 21.10 21.56
N LYS A 225 5.04 21.66 21.29
CA LYS A 225 4.78 23.11 21.26
C LYS A 225 3.84 23.54 22.37
N LYS A 226 4.07 24.71 22.93
CA LYS A 226 3.16 25.36 23.88
C LYS A 226 2.42 26.50 23.16
N LYS A 227 1.09 26.45 23.15
CA LYS A 227 0.21 27.47 22.59
C LYS A 227 -0.83 27.87 23.66
N SER A 228 -0.91 29.14 24.00
CA SER A 228 -1.88 29.64 25.01
C SER A 228 -1.91 28.82 26.30
N GLY A 229 -0.72 28.44 26.81
CA GLY A 229 -0.60 27.65 28.04
C GLY A 229 -0.75 26.13 27.87
N ILE A 230 -1.26 25.64 26.76
CA ILE A 230 -1.52 24.22 26.49
C ILE A 230 -0.40 23.63 25.65
N TYR A 231 -0.02 22.38 25.96
CA TYR A 231 1.01 21.64 25.21
C TYR A 231 0.38 20.73 24.15
N TYR A 232 1.04 20.68 23.00
CA TYR A 232 0.64 19.89 21.83
C TYR A 232 1.84 19.14 21.28
N ALA A 233 1.64 17.89 20.89
CA ALA A 233 2.56 17.14 20.05
C ALA A 233 2.22 17.40 18.57
N SER A 234 3.13 18.05 17.82
CA SER A 234 2.98 18.34 16.40
C SER A 234 3.44 17.13 15.58
N VAL A 235 2.49 16.37 15.05
CA VAL A 235 2.78 15.20 14.23
C VAL A 235 3.13 15.65 12.82
N SER A 236 4.43 15.67 12.49
CA SER A 236 4.96 16.19 11.23
C SER A 236 5.89 15.22 10.51
N GLY A 237 6.00 14.00 11.00
CA GLY A 237 6.84 12.97 10.40
C GLY A 237 6.56 11.59 10.96
N THR A 238 7.12 10.59 10.29
CA THR A 238 7.11 9.19 10.71
C THR A 238 8.49 8.60 10.58
N LEU A 239 8.86 7.68 11.45
CA LEU A 239 10.10 6.93 11.32
C LEU A 239 9.91 5.80 10.30
N ASP A 240 10.77 5.75 9.30
CA ASP A 240 10.90 4.60 8.42
C ASP A 240 11.91 3.62 9.03
N TYR A 241 11.39 2.54 9.55
CA TYR A 241 12.15 1.44 10.17
C TYR A 241 12.16 0.17 9.30
N SER A 242 11.94 0.32 7.99
CA SER A 242 11.93 -0.80 7.04
C SER A 242 13.32 -1.29 6.66
N ALA A 243 14.38 -0.51 6.97
CA ALA A 243 15.76 -0.90 6.73
C ALA A 243 16.20 -2.04 7.68
N ASN A 244 17.15 -2.86 7.22
CA ASN A 244 17.67 -3.98 8.01
C ASN A 244 18.52 -3.52 9.20
N LYS A 245 19.21 -2.38 9.06
CA LYS A 245 20.07 -1.81 10.11
C LYS A 245 19.39 -0.61 10.76
N VAL A 246 19.48 -0.55 12.06
CA VAL A 246 18.93 0.55 12.87
C VAL A 246 19.54 1.91 12.51
N SER A 247 20.81 1.93 12.09
CA SER A 247 21.51 3.14 11.62
C SER A 247 20.95 3.72 10.33
N GLU A 248 20.18 2.94 9.60
CA GLU A 248 19.54 3.33 8.33
C GLU A 248 18.09 3.81 8.52
N TYR A 249 17.59 3.85 9.76
CA TYR A 249 16.27 4.37 10.06
C TYR A 249 16.22 5.87 9.80
N VAL A 250 15.26 6.32 9.02
CA VAL A 250 15.14 7.71 8.60
C VAL A 250 13.80 8.28 8.98
N ARG A 251 13.81 9.48 9.57
CA ARG A 251 12.59 10.25 9.75
C ARG A 251 12.13 10.82 8.40
N GLN A 252 10.98 10.38 7.95
CA GLN A 252 10.34 10.93 6.77
C GLN A 252 9.34 12.02 7.16
N PRO A 253 9.39 13.20 6.53
CA PRO A 253 8.41 14.25 6.76
C PRO A 253 7.05 13.83 6.20
N MET A 254 5.98 14.25 6.87
CA MET A 254 4.63 14.13 6.31
C MET A 254 4.33 15.32 5.42
N PRO A 255 3.64 15.12 4.27
CA PRO A 255 3.16 16.22 3.45
C PRO A 255 2.23 17.13 4.28
N LYS A 256 2.37 18.44 4.15
CA LYS A 256 1.53 19.42 4.88
C LYS A 256 0.02 19.27 4.60
N ASN A 257 -0.33 18.74 3.44
CA ASN A 257 -1.72 18.52 2.99
C ASN A 257 -2.25 17.11 3.36
N ASP A 258 -1.46 16.30 4.09
CA ASP A 258 -1.90 14.99 4.57
C ASP A 258 -2.71 15.18 5.87
N SER A 259 -3.84 14.49 5.97
CA SER A 259 -4.65 14.42 7.20
C SER A 259 -3.87 13.89 8.40
N SER A 260 -2.70 13.29 8.16
CA SER A 260 -1.77 12.84 9.20
C SER A 260 -1.02 14.00 9.88
N PHE A 261 -0.92 15.17 9.24
CA PHE A 261 -0.31 16.37 9.86
C PHE A 261 -1.31 17.03 10.81
N ARG A 262 -1.05 16.96 12.11
CA ARG A 262 -1.96 17.44 13.15
C ARG A 262 -1.24 17.80 14.44
N ASP A 263 -1.87 18.62 15.26
CA ASP A 263 -1.44 18.91 16.63
C ASP A 263 -2.31 18.11 17.60
N VAL A 264 -1.69 17.25 18.39
CA VAL A 264 -2.35 16.43 19.41
C VAL A 264 -2.18 17.08 20.78
N LYS A 265 -3.27 17.56 21.40
CA LYS A 265 -3.25 18.10 22.76
C LYS A 265 -2.75 17.03 23.74
N LEU A 266 -1.78 17.38 24.58
CA LEU A 266 -1.25 16.50 25.61
C LEU A 266 -2.07 16.57 26.91
N SER A 267 -2.30 15.40 27.52
CA SER A 267 -2.80 15.28 28.88
C SER A 267 -1.68 15.61 29.89
N SER A 268 -2.03 15.69 31.19
CA SER A 268 -1.07 15.83 32.30
C SER A 268 0.01 14.74 32.26
N ASP A 269 -0.44 13.49 32.11
CA ASP A 269 0.43 12.31 32.15
C ASP A 269 1.38 12.28 30.92
N ALA A 270 0.89 12.57 29.73
CA ALA A 270 1.74 12.73 28.54
C ALA A 270 2.76 13.87 28.71
N LEU A 271 2.37 14.96 29.38
CA LEU A 271 3.28 16.05 29.66
C LEU A 271 4.37 15.66 30.67
N GLU A 272 4.08 14.79 31.64
CA GLU A 272 5.07 14.25 32.57
C GLU A 272 6.09 13.37 31.86
N ILE A 273 5.63 12.46 30.99
CA ILE A 273 6.53 11.67 30.13
C ILE A 273 7.44 12.58 29.30
N TYR A 274 6.88 13.64 28.69
CA TYR A 274 7.66 14.61 27.94
C TYR A 274 8.71 15.29 28.80
N LYS A 275 8.32 15.81 29.99
CA LYS A 275 9.24 16.49 30.91
C LYS A 275 10.38 15.57 31.34
N HIS A 276 10.07 14.29 31.60
CA HIS A 276 11.07 13.29 31.94
C HIS A 276 12.02 13.00 30.75
N ARG A 277 11.47 12.73 29.57
CA ARG A 277 12.24 12.31 28.38
C ARG A 277 13.08 13.42 27.74
N LYS A 278 12.71 14.70 27.91
CA LYS A 278 13.48 15.82 27.37
C LYS A 278 14.73 16.18 28.18
N LYS A 279 14.90 15.68 29.42
CA LYS A 279 16.04 15.98 30.25
C LYS A 279 17.33 15.57 29.55
N GLY A 280 18.28 16.51 29.42
CA GLY A 280 19.57 16.29 28.75
C GLY A 280 19.51 16.16 27.22
N LYS A 281 18.37 16.43 26.60
CA LYS A 281 18.22 16.39 25.14
C LYS A 281 18.16 17.77 24.50
N HIS A 282 18.75 17.90 23.31
CA HIS A 282 18.61 19.07 22.46
C HIS A 282 17.27 19.10 21.73
N LYS A 283 16.88 20.26 21.19
CA LYS A 283 15.60 20.46 20.50
C LYS A 283 15.37 19.52 19.30
N ASP A 284 16.46 19.12 18.65
CA ASP A 284 16.43 18.27 17.45
C ASP A 284 16.52 16.76 17.75
N ASP A 285 16.81 16.41 19.02
CA ASP A 285 16.90 15.02 19.45
C ASP A 285 15.50 14.36 19.44
N PHE A 286 15.49 13.07 19.14
CA PHE A 286 14.27 12.28 19.23
C PHE A 286 13.90 11.99 20.69
N LEU A 287 12.63 12.16 21.02
CA LEU A 287 12.14 12.04 22.38
C LEU A 287 12.32 10.61 22.93
N PHE A 288 12.05 9.60 22.11
CA PHE A 288 12.07 8.18 22.46
C PHE A 288 13.29 7.45 21.90
N GLN A 289 14.48 8.06 22.06
CA GLN A 289 15.78 7.41 21.85
C GLN A 289 16.56 7.42 23.16
N ASP A 290 17.41 6.42 23.37
CA ASP A 290 18.43 6.43 24.41
C ASP A 290 19.81 6.51 23.76
N ASN A 291 20.67 7.40 24.27
CA ASN A 291 22.05 7.63 23.78
C ASN A 291 22.11 7.82 22.25
N HIS A 292 21.14 8.54 21.67
CA HIS A 292 21.00 8.78 20.23
C HIS A 292 20.88 7.50 19.38
N GLN A 293 20.56 6.36 20.00
CA GLN A 293 20.40 5.09 19.30
C GLN A 293 18.94 4.67 19.23
N TRP A 294 18.57 4.11 18.08
CA TRP A 294 17.31 3.42 17.89
C TRP A 294 17.41 1.96 18.35
N PHE A 295 16.30 1.41 18.71
CA PHE A 295 16.11 -0.04 18.88
C PHE A 295 15.36 -0.63 17.69
N THR A 296 15.51 -1.93 17.42
CA THR A 296 14.81 -2.57 16.33
C THR A 296 13.32 -2.66 16.63
N PHE A 297 12.49 -2.40 15.62
CA PHE A 297 11.04 -2.58 15.73
C PHE A 297 10.65 -4.04 16.09
N THR A 298 11.51 -4.99 15.71
CA THR A 298 11.38 -6.41 16.10
C THR A 298 11.46 -6.60 17.61
N ARG A 299 12.33 -5.85 18.32
CA ARG A 299 12.44 -5.91 19.80
C ARG A 299 11.18 -5.38 20.48
N LEU A 300 10.60 -4.27 19.98
CA LEU A 300 9.31 -3.78 20.48
C LEU A 300 8.21 -4.83 20.36
N ASN A 301 8.07 -5.43 19.19
CA ASN A 301 7.07 -6.49 18.98
C ASN A 301 7.38 -7.77 19.78
N ALA A 302 8.65 -8.07 20.04
CA ALA A 302 9.04 -9.20 20.86
C ALA A 302 8.64 -9.00 22.34
N SER A 303 8.83 -7.78 22.89
CA SER A 303 8.37 -7.46 24.24
C SER A 303 6.85 -7.62 24.39
N LEU A 304 6.08 -7.14 23.40
CA LEU A 304 4.62 -7.30 23.41
C LEU A 304 4.20 -8.77 23.35
N ARG A 305 4.86 -9.57 22.50
CA ARG A 305 4.57 -11.03 22.44
C ARG A 305 4.89 -11.72 23.76
N LYS A 306 5.99 -11.35 24.42
CA LYS A 306 6.38 -11.89 25.72
C LYS A 306 5.32 -11.54 26.77
N VAL A 307 4.95 -10.26 26.91
CA VAL A 307 3.95 -9.83 27.89
C VAL A 307 2.59 -10.50 27.62
N LYS A 308 2.17 -10.60 26.36
CA LYS A 308 0.95 -11.35 25.99
C LYS A 308 0.97 -12.78 26.49
N HIS A 309 2.10 -13.46 26.30
CA HIS A 309 2.28 -14.84 26.74
C HIS A 309 2.26 -14.95 28.26
N ASP A 310 3.04 -14.11 28.95
CA ASP A 310 3.20 -14.16 30.41
C ASP A 310 1.88 -13.84 31.15
N LEU A 311 1.11 -12.90 30.62
CA LEU A 311 -0.22 -12.55 31.14
C LEU A 311 -1.35 -13.45 30.61
N LYS A 312 -1.07 -14.39 29.71
CA LYS A 312 -2.07 -15.27 29.05
C LYS A 312 -3.24 -14.47 28.43
N LEU A 313 -2.96 -13.31 27.85
CA LEU A 313 -3.98 -12.44 27.29
C LEU A 313 -4.65 -13.06 26.05
N ASP A 314 -5.97 -13.15 26.03
CA ASP A 314 -6.75 -13.56 24.85
C ASP A 314 -6.95 -12.41 23.86
N LYS A 315 -6.28 -11.29 24.04
CA LYS A 315 -6.33 -10.11 23.17
C LYS A 315 -5.15 -10.03 22.22
N GLN A 316 -5.32 -9.30 21.12
CA GLN A 316 -4.18 -8.96 20.27
C GLN A 316 -3.35 -7.91 21.01
N LEU A 317 -2.06 -8.19 21.21
CA LEU A 317 -1.13 -7.22 21.77
C LEU A 317 -0.07 -6.86 20.72
N THR A 318 -0.29 -5.72 20.09
CA THR A 318 0.54 -5.15 19.02
C THR A 318 0.75 -3.67 19.28
N THR A 319 1.65 -3.03 18.53
CA THR A 319 1.81 -1.56 18.62
C THR A 319 0.53 -0.80 18.29
N HIS A 320 -0.40 -1.36 17.53
CA HIS A 320 -1.70 -0.72 17.25
C HIS A 320 -2.70 -0.84 18.40
N THR A 321 -2.54 -1.82 19.29
CA THR A 321 -3.46 -2.05 20.41
C THR A 321 -3.59 -0.82 21.30
N PHE A 322 -2.50 -0.17 21.66
CA PHE A 322 -2.53 1.04 22.52
C PHE A 322 -3.27 2.21 21.86
N ARG A 323 -3.15 2.36 20.54
CA ARG A 323 -3.90 3.34 19.78
C ARG A 323 -5.39 2.98 19.70
N HIS A 324 -5.74 1.70 19.56
CA HIS A 324 -7.13 1.25 19.61
C HIS A 324 -7.73 1.44 21.00
N THR A 325 -6.93 1.19 22.05
CA THR A 325 -7.33 1.49 23.45
C THR A 325 -7.57 2.98 23.66
N HIS A 326 -6.75 3.87 23.07
CA HIS A 326 -7.03 5.30 23.08
C HIS A 326 -8.39 5.65 22.45
N VAL A 327 -8.67 5.08 21.27
CA VAL A 327 -9.96 5.29 20.56
C VAL A 327 -11.13 4.76 21.39
N SER A 328 -11.00 3.56 21.96
CA SER A 328 -12.00 2.96 22.84
C SER A 328 -12.29 3.87 24.05
N LYS A 329 -11.23 4.34 24.71
CA LYS A 329 -11.37 5.21 25.88
C LYS A 329 -12.06 6.54 25.57
N LEU A 330 -11.72 7.18 24.44
CA LEU A 330 -12.38 8.42 24.02
C LEU A 330 -13.86 8.19 23.65
N ALA A 331 -14.17 7.04 23.05
CA ALA A 331 -15.55 6.65 22.76
C ALA A 331 -16.37 6.40 24.05
N GLU A 332 -15.78 5.75 25.07
CA GLU A 332 -16.38 5.56 26.40
C GLU A 332 -16.68 6.89 27.10
N LEU A 333 -15.80 7.87 26.92
CA LEU A 333 -15.97 9.24 27.43
C LEU A 333 -16.99 10.07 26.63
N GLY A 334 -17.65 9.48 25.62
CA GLY A 334 -18.66 10.15 24.80
C GLY A 334 -18.11 11.11 23.76
N MET A 335 -16.81 11.07 23.44
CA MET A 335 -16.23 11.94 22.41
C MET A 335 -16.79 11.56 21.03
N PRO A 336 -17.29 12.51 20.22
CA PRO A 336 -17.80 12.24 18.88
C PRO A 336 -16.76 11.60 17.95
N LEU A 337 -17.20 10.66 17.11
CA LEU A 337 -16.33 9.90 16.22
C LEU A 337 -15.44 10.79 15.34
N TYR A 338 -15.98 11.86 14.76
CA TYR A 338 -15.21 12.75 13.88
C TYR A 338 -14.05 13.46 14.60
N ILE A 339 -14.24 13.83 15.90
CA ILE A 339 -13.18 14.43 16.74
C ILE A 339 -12.08 13.38 17.02
N ILE A 340 -12.49 12.13 17.31
CA ILE A 340 -11.54 11.03 17.50
C ILE A 340 -10.75 10.80 16.21
N GLN A 341 -11.41 10.78 15.06
CA GLN A 341 -10.78 10.60 13.75
C GLN A 341 -9.75 11.69 13.45
N ASP A 342 -10.08 12.95 13.66
CA ASP A 342 -9.17 14.08 13.52
C ASP A 342 -7.96 13.95 14.45
N ARG A 343 -8.21 13.63 15.73
CA ARG A 343 -7.14 13.46 16.72
C ARG A 343 -6.15 12.36 16.34
N VAL A 344 -6.65 11.22 15.87
CA VAL A 344 -5.79 10.10 15.48
C VAL A 344 -5.26 10.22 14.04
N GLY A 345 -5.78 11.14 13.21
CA GLY A 345 -5.32 11.37 11.83
C GLY A 345 -5.73 10.24 10.88
N HIS A 346 -7.02 9.90 10.85
CA HIS A 346 -7.60 8.93 9.93
C HIS A 346 -8.59 9.62 8.99
N LYS A 347 -8.32 9.63 7.68
CA LYS A 347 -9.31 10.02 6.65
C LYS A 347 -10.36 8.92 6.40
N ASP A 348 -9.91 7.66 6.35
CA ASP A 348 -10.77 6.49 6.10
C ASP A 348 -10.57 5.50 7.26
N ALA A 349 -11.33 5.70 8.32
CA ALA A 349 -11.09 5.00 9.57
C ALA A 349 -12.11 3.90 9.82
N GLU A 350 -12.20 2.91 8.93
CA GLU A 350 -13.04 1.73 9.17
C GLU A 350 -12.72 1.11 10.54
N THR A 351 -11.44 0.93 10.86
CA THR A 351 -11.03 0.39 12.16
C THR A 351 -11.39 1.30 13.34
N THR A 352 -11.23 2.63 13.22
CA THR A 352 -11.65 3.56 14.28
C THR A 352 -13.17 3.52 14.45
N ARG A 353 -13.90 3.45 13.34
CA ARG A 353 -15.36 3.32 13.34
C ARG A 353 -15.81 1.99 13.97
N GLU A 354 -15.15 0.88 13.62
CA GLU A 354 -15.45 -0.43 14.21
C GLU A 354 -15.30 -0.41 15.75
N VAL A 355 -14.15 0.08 16.25
CA VAL A 355 -13.91 0.20 17.71
C VAL A 355 -14.94 1.13 18.36
N TYR A 356 -15.19 2.30 17.77
CA TYR A 356 -16.18 3.25 18.27
C TYR A 356 -17.59 2.64 18.37
N LEU A 357 -18.04 1.99 17.28
CA LEU A 357 -19.37 1.36 17.24
C LEU A 357 -19.48 0.21 18.24
N HIS A 358 -18.44 -0.61 18.40
CA HIS A 358 -18.42 -1.68 19.37
C HIS A 358 -18.59 -1.16 20.80
N VAL A 359 -17.83 -0.13 21.18
CA VAL A 359 -17.89 0.50 22.51
C VAL A 359 -19.27 1.14 22.75
N THR A 360 -19.77 1.90 21.78
CA THR A 360 -21.06 2.60 21.93
C THR A 360 -22.26 1.64 21.91
N GLN A 361 -22.17 0.51 21.22
CA GLN A 361 -23.19 -0.54 21.28
C GLN A 361 -23.23 -1.22 22.66
N ASN A 362 -22.07 -1.46 23.26
CA ASN A 362 -22.00 -2.01 24.61
C ASN A 362 -22.54 -1.00 25.66
N ALA A 363 -22.30 0.30 25.45
CA ALA A 363 -22.88 1.34 26.26
C ALA A 363 -24.43 1.39 26.12
N ARG A 364 -24.96 1.26 24.89
CA ARG A 364 -26.42 1.20 24.67
C ARG A 364 -27.08 0.08 25.44
N LYS A 365 -26.55 -1.12 25.48
CA LYS A 365 -27.11 -2.23 26.25
C LYS A 365 -27.24 -1.91 27.72
N LYS A 366 -26.28 -1.13 28.29
CA LYS A 366 -26.39 -0.62 29.66
C LYS A 366 -27.52 0.42 29.86
N TYR A 367 -27.82 1.19 28.82
CA TYR A 367 -28.90 2.17 28.83
C TYR A 367 -30.28 1.52 28.59
N ASP A 368 -30.37 0.44 27.82
CA ASP A 368 -31.62 -0.30 27.63
C ASP A 368 -32.15 -0.84 28.98
N ASP A 369 -31.24 -1.35 29.84
CA ASP A 369 -31.59 -1.74 31.22
C ASP A 369 -32.09 -0.57 32.11
N LEU A 370 -31.83 0.69 31.73
CA LEU A 370 -32.33 1.85 32.43
C LEU A 370 -33.71 2.30 31.91
N LEU A 371 -34.02 2.02 30.65
CA LEU A 371 -35.35 2.30 30.08
C LEU A 371 -36.42 1.42 30.72
N ASP A 372 -36.10 0.20 31.15
CA ASP A 372 -36.99 -0.69 31.87
C ASP A 372 -37.33 -0.19 33.30
N LYS A 373 -36.68 0.89 33.75
CA LYS A 373 -36.95 1.55 35.06
C LYS A 373 -37.81 2.81 34.94
N LEU A 374 -38.22 3.19 33.70
CA LEU A 374 -39.17 4.27 33.44
C LEU A 374 -40.61 3.76 33.57
#